data_13265b6b24fe729db49c87123858cbcb
#
_entry.id   13265b6b24fe729db49c87123858cbcb
#
_cell.length_a   1.000
_cell.length_b   1.000
_cell.length_c   1.000
_cell.angle_alpha   90.00
_cell.angle_beta   90.00
_cell.angle_gamma   90.00
#
_symmetry.space_group_name_H-M   'P 1'
#
loop_
_entity.id
_entity.type
_entity.pdbx_description
1 polymer ?
#
loop_
_entity_poly.entity_id
_entity_poly.type
_entity_poly.pdbx_seq_one_letter_code
_entity_poly.pdbx_strand_id
1 'polypeptide(L)'
;AILTGFAIALSHLGAPNMEYEKTVHASPMDLHNASIELVIERCSSCHAREPLWDGLAFAPKGIYLENKSDVLRHANDIFWQAAASHAMPPGQVIWIEDEERAMLAAWRNMINHGLVDRGS
;
A
#
# COMPACT_ATOMS: atom_id res chain seq x y z
N ALA A 1 -27.28 1.15 40.74
CA ALA A 1 -27.86 0.66 39.47
C ALA A 1 -27.49 1.53 38.26
N ILE A 2 -27.48 2.84 38.39
CA ILE A 2 -27.12 3.79 37.30
C ILE A 2 -25.63 3.67 36.91
N LEU A 3 -24.75 3.46 37.88
CA LEU A 3 -23.32 3.29 37.65
C LEU A 3 -22.99 2.00 36.89
N THR A 4 -23.75 0.92 37.10
CA THR A 4 -23.54 -0.35 36.42
C THR A 4 -23.90 -0.27 34.92
N GLY A 5 -25.01 0.41 34.59
CA GLY A 5 -25.43 0.64 33.20
C GLY A 5 -24.44 1.50 32.41
N PHE A 6 -23.84 2.50 33.04
CA PHE A 6 -22.84 3.35 32.43
C PHE A 6 -21.54 2.59 32.13
N ALA A 7 -21.08 1.72 33.03
CA ALA A 7 -19.90 0.90 32.83
C ALA A 7 -20.04 -0.07 31.63
N ILE A 8 -21.23 -0.65 31.45
CA ILE A 8 -21.54 -1.55 30.33
C ILE A 8 -21.50 -0.75 28.99
N ALA A 9 -22.08 0.45 28.97
CA ALA A 9 -22.07 1.29 27.77
C ALA A 9 -20.65 1.67 27.35
N LEU A 10 -19.76 1.99 28.30
CA LEU A 10 -18.34 2.29 28.02
C LEU A 10 -17.59 1.07 27.49
N SER A 11 -17.90 -0.12 27.97
CA SER A 11 -17.28 -1.36 27.48
C SER A 11 -17.62 -1.65 26.02
N HIS A 12 -18.84 -1.34 25.58
CA HIS A 12 -19.23 -1.49 24.18
C HIS A 12 -18.62 -0.42 23.26
N LEU A 13 -18.46 0.80 23.75
CA LEU A 13 -17.85 1.89 22.98
C LEU A 13 -16.32 1.74 22.85
N GLY A 14 -15.69 1.05 23.80
CA GLY A 14 -14.27 0.80 23.84
C GLY A 14 -13.82 -0.51 23.21
N ALA A 15 -14.74 -1.32 22.62
CA ALA A 15 -14.35 -2.55 21.96
C ALA A 15 -13.47 -2.25 20.74
N PRO A 16 -12.21 -2.70 20.71
CA PRO A 16 -11.34 -2.44 19.57
C PRO A 16 -11.91 -3.10 18.32
N ASN A 17 -11.88 -2.38 17.22
CA ASN A 17 -12.25 -2.93 15.92
C ASN A 17 -11.23 -4.02 15.58
N MET A 18 -11.69 -5.25 15.42
CA MET A 18 -10.84 -6.42 15.11
C MET A 18 -9.97 -6.20 13.85
N GLU A 19 -10.44 -5.36 12.94
CA GLU A 19 -9.72 -5.01 11.72
C GLU A 19 -8.54 -4.06 11.98
N TYR A 20 -8.69 -3.17 12.96
CA TYR A 20 -7.61 -2.28 13.41
C TYR A 20 -6.53 -3.05 14.16
N GLU A 21 -6.87 -4.00 15.00
CA GLU A 21 -5.90 -4.83 15.71
C GLU A 21 -5.06 -5.68 14.74
N LYS A 22 -5.66 -6.15 13.65
CA LYS A 22 -4.94 -6.93 12.63
C LYS A 22 -3.84 -6.14 11.94
N THR A 23 -4.05 -4.83 11.73
CA THR A 23 -3.03 -3.94 11.14
C THR A 23 -1.92 -3.53 12.13
N VAL A 24 -2.25 -3.42 13.40
CA VAL A 24 -1.27 -3.04 14.45
C VAL A 24 -0.27 -4.15 14.74
N HIS A 25 -0.63 -5.41 14.50
CA HIS A 25 0.22 -6.57 14.75
C HIS A 25 0.88 -7.15 13.50
N ALA A 26 0.72 -6.51 12.34
CA ALA A 26 1.39 -6.94 11.12
C ALA A 26 2.91 -6.83 11.28
N SER A 27 3.63 -7.91 10.97
CA SER A 27 5.09 -7.89 10.99
C SER A 27 5.63 -6.99 9.86
N PRO A 28 6.89 -6.50 9.98
CA PRO A 28 7.52 -5.77 8.87
C PRO A 28 7.49 -6.55 7.55
N MET A 29 7.62 -7.87 7.60
CA MET A 29 7.57 -8.72 6.42
C MET A 29 6.16 -8.80 5.82
N ASP A 30 5.12 -8.83 6.66
CA ASP A 30 3.73 -8.83 6.19
C ASP A 30 3.41 -7.51 5.48
N LEU A 31 3.82 -6.39 6.04
CA LEU A 31 3.66 -5.07 5.43
C LEU A 31 4.45 -4.97 4.12
N HIS A 32 5.66 -5.50 4.09
CA HIS A 32 6.49 -5.56 2.89
C HIS A 32 5.79 -6.32 1.75
N ASN A 33 5.32 -7.52 2.02
CA ASN A 33 4.63 -8.34 1.03
C ASN A 33 3.30 -7.70 0.58
N ALA A 34 2.51 -7.19 1.52
CA ALA A 34 1.26 -6.51 1.21
C ALA A 34 1.46 -5.28 0.33
N SER A 35 2.52 -4.50 0.56
CA SER A 35 2.85 -3.33 -0.25
C SER A 35 3.25 -3.71 -1.67
N ILE A 36 4.03 -4.77 -1.83
CA ILE A 36 4.42 -5.29 -3.15
C ILE A 36 3.19 -5.77 -3.92
N GLU A 37 2.32 -6.54 -3.28
CA GLU A 37 1.08 -7.03 -3.88
C GLU A 37 0.16 -5.89 -4.29
N LEU A 38 0.02 -4.87 -3.44
CA LEU A 38 -0.76 -3.67 -3.74
C LEU A 38 -0.26 -2.98 -5.01
N VAL A 39 1.05 -2.76 -5.11
CA VAL A 39 1.64 -2.11 -6.29
C VAL A 39 1.37 -2.93 -7.55
N ILE A 40 1.60 -4.23 -7.51
CA ILE A 40 1.34 -5.11 -8.66
C ILE A 40 -0.14 -5.01 -9.06
N GLU A 41 -1.05 -5.11 -8.10
CA GLU A 41 -2.50 -5.07 -8.34
C GLU A 41 -2.95 -3.73 -8.93
N ARG A 42 -2.46 -2.60 -8.41
CA ARG A 42 -2.93 -1.27 -8.79
C ARG A 42 -2.19 -0.65 -9.98
N CYS A 43 -0.98 -1.08 -10.26
CA CYS A 43 -0.10 -0.40 -11.22
C CYS A 43 0.21 -1.22 -12.47
N SER A 44 0.14 -2.55 -12.42
CA SER A 44 0.58 -3.40 -13.53
C SER A 44 -0.32 -3.32 -14.77
N SER A 45 -1.57 -2.89 -14.64
CA SER A 45 -2.44 -2.71 -15.83
C SER A 45 -1.87 -1.71 -16.84
N CYS A 46 -1.14 -0.70 -16.37
CA CYS A 46 -0.43 0.28 -17.19
C CYS A 46 1.07 0.00 -17.27
N HIS A 47 1.68 -0.38 -16.13
CA HIS A 47 3.13 -0.59 -15.99
C HIS A 47 3.50 -2.06 -16.17
N ALA A 48 3.18 -2.59 -17.34
CA ALA A 48 3.50 -3.96 -17.74
C ALA A 48 4.25 -3.96 -19.07
N ARG A 49 4.95 -5.06 -19.36
CA ARG A 49 5.61 -5.26 -20.66
C ARG A 49 4.58 -5.29 -21.80
N GLU A 50 3.41 -5.82 -21.50
CA GLU A 50 2.23 -5.78 -22.38
C GLU A 50 1.06 -5.16 -21.59
N PRO A 51 0.92 -3.81 -21.60
CA PRO A 51 -0.13 -3.15 -20.83
C PRO A 51 -1.53 -3.63 -21.21
N LEU A 52 -2.37 -3.87 -20.21
CA LEU A 52 -3.77 -4.24 -20.40
C LEU A 52 -4.69 -3.02 -20.52
N TRP A 53 -4.20 -1.84 -20.14
CA TRP A 53 -4.99 -0.61 -20.20
C TRP A 53 -5.17 -0.15 -21.64
N ASP A 54 -6.41 0.10 -22.04
CA ASP A 54 -6.74 0.56 -23.38
C ASP A 54 -6.00 1.86 -23.75
N GLY A 55 -5.42 1.88 -24.94
CA GLY A 55 -4.69 3.03 -25.45
C GLY A 55 -3.21 3.08 -25.08
N LEU A 56 -2.70 2.14 -24.31
CA LEU A 56 -1.28 2.02 -24.00
C LEU A 56 -0.65 0.89 -24.81
N ALA A 57 0.25 1.23 -25.72
CA ALA A 57 1.05 0.25 -26.45
C ALA A 57 2.27 -0.22 -25.65
N PHE A 58 2.77 0.63 -24.75
CA PHE A 58 3.98 0.40 -23.96
C PHE A 58 3.78 0.92 -22.54
N ALA A 59 4.55 0.37 -21.59
CA ALA A 59 4.57 0.88 -20.23
C ALA A 59 5.06 2.34 -20.21
N PRO A 60 4.35 3.25 -19.49
CA PRO A 60 4.77 4.63 -19.37
C PRO A 60 6.20 4.73 -18.86
N LYS A 61 7.05 5.50 -19.54
CA LYS A 61 8.48 5.69 -19.25
C LYS A 61 9.29 4.40 -19.20
N GLY A 62 8.79 3.28 -19.73
CA GLY A 62 9.46 1.99 -19.67
C GLY A 62 9.54 1.41 -18.26
N ILE A 63 8.67 1.84 -17.35
CA ILE A 63 8.65 1.35 -15.97
C ILE A 63 7.70 0.14 -15.89
N TYR A 64 8.24 -1.00 -15.45
CA TYR A 64 7.49 -2.23 -15.25
C TYR A 64 7.25 -2.47 -13.77
N LEU A 65 6.04 -2.90 -13.41
CA LEU A 65 5.63 -3.18 -12.03
C LEU A 65 4.81 -4.49 -11.98
N GLU A 66 5.32 -5.53 -12.62
CA GLU A 66 4.62 -6.81 -12.79
C GLU A 66 5.01 -7.85 -11.74
N ASN A 67 6.16 -7.70 -11.10
CA ASN A 67 6.68 -8.68 -10.15
C ASN A 67 7.43 -7.99 -9.01
N LYS A 68 7.79 -8.77 -7.98
CA LYS A 68 8.51 -8.26 -6.80
C LYS A 68 9.79 -7.51 -7.17
N SER A 69 10.59 -8.04 -8.08
CA SER A 69 11.86 -7.42 -8.49
C SER A 69 11.64 -6.05 -9.14
N ASP A 70 10.64 -5.96 -10.02
CA ASP A 70 10.26 -4.69 -10.65
C ASP A 70 9.85 -3.65 -9.60
N VAL A 71 8.99 -4.05 -8.66
CA VAL A 71 8.46 -3.16 -7.60
C VAL A 71 9.58 -2.67 -6.69
N LEU A 72 10.47 -3.54 -6.24
CA LEU A 72 11.58 -3.17 -5.37
C LEU A 72 12.56 -2.22 -6.06
N ARG A 73 12.80 -2.41 -7.34
CA ARG A 73 13.65 -1.52 -8.14
C ARG A 73 13.11 -0.09 -8.18
N HIS A 74 11.79 0.07 -8.18
CA HIS A 74 11.10 1.35 -8.30
C HIS A 74 10.46 1.83 -6.99
N ALA A 75 10.85 1.28 -5.84
CA ALA A 75 10.24 1.63 -4.55
C ALA A 75 10.29 3.14 -4.25
N ASN A 76 11.37 3.80 -4.62
CA ASN A 76 11.50 5.24 -4.42
C ASN A 76 10.60 6.05 -5.36
N ASP A 77 10.49 5.65 -6.62
CA ASP A 77 9.59 6.29 -7.58
C ASP A 77 8.13 6.12 -7.17
N ILE A 78 7.77 4.91 -6.72
CA ILE A 78 6.43 4.60 -6.18
C ILE A 78 6.10 5.53 -5.01
N PHE A 79 7.05 5.73 -4.10
CA PHE A 79 6.87 6.64 -2.97
C PHE A 79 6.52 8.07 -3.45
N TRP A 80 7.31 8.64 -4.34
CA TRP A 80 7.10 10.02 -4.78
C TRP A 80 5.86 10.19 -5.63
N GLN A 81 5.50 9.21 -6.44
CA GLN A 81 4.38 9.33 -7.39
C GLN A 81 3.04 8.88 -6.81
N ALA A 82 3.03 7.95 -5.87
CA ALA A 82 1.79 7.33 -5.38
C ALA A 82 1.57 7.50 -3.87
N ALA A 83 2.61 7.70 -3.07
CA ALA A 83 2.47 7.86 -1.62
C ALA A 83 2.59 9.33 -1.20
N ALA A 84 3.67 10.02 -1.59
CA ALA A 84 3.90 11.42 -1.25
C ALA A 84 3.06 12.38 -2.10
N SER A 85 2.55 11.94 -3.24
CA SER A 85 1.67 12.70 -4.11
C SER A 85 0.57 11.80 -4.69
N HIS A 86 -0.39 12.39 -5.40
CA HIS A 86 -1.44 11.70 -6.14
C HIS A 86 -1.16 11.70 -7.65
N ALA A 87 0.10 11.80 -8.07
CA ALA A 87 0.47 11.79 -9.48
C ALA A 87 0.14 10.46 -10.15
N MET A 88 0.24 9.35 -9.41
CA MET A 88 -0.11 8.01 -9.87
C MET A 88 -1.12 7.34 -8.92
N PRO A 89 -2.12 6.64 -9.46
CA PRO A 89 -2.54 6.58 -10.87
C PRO A 89 -3.03 7.96 -11.38
N PRO A 90 -2.75 8.30 -12.66
CA PRO A 90 -3.14 9.62 -13.19
C PRO A 90 -4.66 9.77 -13.22
N GLY A 91 -5.16 10.92 -12.73
CA GLY A 91 -6.60 11.19 -12.68
C GLY A 91 -7.40 10.20 -11.84
N GLN A 92 -6.76 9.41 -11.01
CA GLN A 92 -7.35 8.35 -10.19
C GLN A 92 -8.18 7.34 -11.02
N VAL A 93 -7.73 7.03 -12.21
CA VAL A 93 -8.37 6.03 -13.10
C VAL A 93 -8.41 4.64 -12.46
N ILE A 94 -7.46 4.36 -11.56
CA ILE A 94 -7.47 3.23 -10.63
C ILE A 94 -7.47 3.84 -9.23
N TRP A 95 -8.41 3.42 -8.38
CA TRP A 95 -8.55 3.98 -7.05
C TRP A 95 -7.49 3.40 -6.10
N ILE A 96 -6.84 4.29 -5.34
CA ILE A 96 -5.97 3.95 -4.21
C ILE A 96 -6.47 4.73 -3.00
N GLU A 97 -6.72 4.03 -1.91
CA GLU A 97 -7.16 4.62 -0.66
C GLU A 97 -6.01 5.37 0.04
N ASP A 98 -6.36 6.35 0.87
CA ASP A 98 -5.35 7.12 1.62
C ASP A 98 -4.53 6.23 2.56
N GLU A 99 -5.15 5.19 3.15
CA GLU A 99 -4.49 4.20 3.98
C GLU A 99 -3.49 3.35 3.18
N GLU A 100 -3.81 3.03 1.94
CA GLU A 100 -2.91 2.30 1.03
C GLU A 100 -1.70 3.17 0.66
N ARG A 101 -1.91 4.47 0.42
CA ARG A 101 -0.82 5.43 0.20
C ARG A 101 0.08 5.57 1.44
N ALA A 102 -0.53 5.63 2.63
CA ALA A 102 0.20 5.66 3.90
C ALA A 102 1.00 4.37 4.12
N MET A 103 0.45 3.22 3.73
CA MET A 103 1.15 1.93 3.77
C MET A 103 2.40 1.94 2.87
N LEU A 104 2.29 2.46 1.65
CA LEU A 104 3.44 2.59 0.74
C LEU A 104 4.51 3.52 1.29
N ALA A 105 4.14 4.60 1.98
CA ALA A 105 5.08 5.50 2.63
C ALA A 105 5.83 4.79 3.77
N ALA A 106 5.11 4.06 4.62
CA ALA A 106 5.69 3.28 5.70
C ALA A 106 6.62 2.18 5.16
N TRP A 107 6.21 1.49 4.11
CA TRP A 107 7.00 0.48 3.43
C TRP A 107 8.34 1.03 2.90
N ARG A 108 8.32 2.17 2.23
CA ARG A 108 9.55 2.82 1.75
C ARG A 108 10.48 3.16 2.91
N ASN A 109 9.95 3.64 4.03
CA ASN A 109 10.74 3.92 5.22
C ASN A 109 11.39 2.65 5.79
N MET A 110 10.68 1.53 5.83
CA MET A 110 11.25 0.24 6.26
C MET A 110 12.40 -0.22 5.37
N ILE A 111 12.27 -0.08 4.05
CA ILE A 111 13.35 -0.38 3.11
C ILE A 111 14.57 0.49 3.40
N ASN A 112 14.39 1.79 3.60
CA ASN A 112 15.47 2.73 3.84
C ASN A 112 16.19 2.50 5.16
N HIS A 113 15.49 1.97 6.17
CA HIS A 113 16.06 1.62 7.48
C HIS A 113 16.59 0.19 7.56
N GLY A 114 16.56 -0.55 6.45
CA GLY A 114 17.08 -1.92 6.40
C GLY A 114 16.25 -2.95 7.15
N LEU A 115 14.98 -2.65 7.44
CA LEU A 115 14.07 -3.57 8.15
C LEU A 115 13.54 -4.68 7.24
N VAL A 116 13.56 -4.47 5.93
CA VAL A 116 13.17 -5.41 4.90
C VAL A 116 14.13 -5.32 3.71
N ASP A 117 14.16 -6.36 2.88
CA ASP A 117 15.07 -6.45 1.74
C ASP A 117 14.75 -5.40 0.66
N ARG A 118 15.80 -4.85 0.08
CA ARG A 118 15.71 -3.94 -1.09
C ARG A 118 15.57 -4.67 -2.41
N GLY A 119 15.79 -5.98 -2.42
CA GLY A 119 16.06 -6.70 -3.65
C GLY A 119 17.48 -6.47 -4.14
N SER A 120 18.23 -7.50 -4.26
CA SER A 120 19.59 -7.48 -4.84
C SER A 120 19.52 -7.54 -6.37
#